data_42ac02cf55f20bc94f52dc6e2a8e090c
#
_entry.id   42ac02cf55f20bc94f52dc6e2a8e090c
#
_cell.length_a   1.000
_cell.length_b   1.000
_cell.length_c   1.000
_cell.angle_alpha   90.00
_cell.angle_beta   90.00
_cell.angle_gamma   90.00
#
_symmetry.space_group_name_H-M   'P 1'
#
loop_
_entity.id
_entity.type
_entity.pdbx_description
1 polymer ?
#
loop_
_entity_poly.entity_id
_entity_poly.type
_entity_poly.pdbx_seq_one_letter_code
_entity_poly.pdbx_strand_id
1 'polypeptide(L)'
;MSAKKKQKDEPTYAALSGELDTILDEIESGEIDLDALSDKVERAATLLGLCRKKLAATETKVKKVTEDLQETISEDSDGTD
;
A
#
# COMPACT_ATOMS: atom_id res chain seq x y z
N MET A 1 -16.55 2.50 18.39
CA MET A 1 -16.46 3.87 18.27
C MET A 1 -15.08 4.41 18.24
N SER A 2 -14.42 4.45 19.38
CA SER A 2 -13.11 5.05 19.40
C SER A 2 -12.16 4.34 18.48
N ALA A 3 -12.29 3.06 18.39
CA ALA A 3 -11.38 2.29 17.58
C ALA A 3 -11.41 2.73 16.13
N LYS A 4 -12.57 3.11 15.68
CA LYS A 4 -12.67 3.54 14.31
C LYS A 4 -11.97 4.82 14.04
N LYS A 5 -11.96 5.69 15.01
CA LYS A 5 -11.31 6.96 14.82
C LYS A 5 -9.84 6.82 14.63
N LYS A 6 -9.24 5.85 15.27
CA LYS A 6 -7.83 5.68 15.13
C LYS A 6 -7.43 5.35 13.73
N GLN A 7 -8.29 4.64 13.04
CA GLN A 7 -7.95 4.23 11.70
C GLN A 7 -7.92 5.36 10.74
N LYS A 8 -8.55 6.45 11.08
CA LYS A 8 -8.54 7.57 10.19
C LYS A 8 -7.20 8.22 10.06
N ASP A 9 -6.40 8.11 11.08
CA ASP A 9 -5.10 8.75 11.06
C ASP A 9 -4.20 8.14 10.01
N GLU A 10 -4.39 6.87 9.75
CA GLU A 10 -3.57 6.20 8.77
C GLU A 10 -4.43 5.41 7.81
N PRO A 11 -4.60 5.90 6.60
CA PRO A 11 -5.41 5.16 5.65
C PRO A 11 -4.78 3.81 5.34
N THR A 12 -5.63 2.83 5.14
CA THR A 12 -5.14 1.51 4.80
C THR A 12 -4.76 1.46 3.33
N TYR A 13 -3.96 0.48 2.99
CA TYR A 13 -3.60 0.29 1.60
C TYR A 13 -4.84 0.08 0.74
N ALA A 14 -5.79 -0.67 1.25
CA ALA A 14 -7.03 -0.92 0.51
C ALA A 14 -7.78 0.37 0.24
N ALA A 15 -7.83 1.26 1.22
CA ALA A 15 -8.52 2.52 1.03
C ALA A 15 -7.80 3.38 0.00
N LEU A 16 -6.48 3.42 0.06
CA LEU A 16 -5.70 4.19 -0.90
C LEU A 16 -5.86 3.63 -2.30
N SER A 17 -5.77 2.32 -2.41
CA SER A 17 -5.89 1.65 -3.69
C SER A 17 -7.27 1.84 -4.28
N GLY A 18 -8.30 1.78 -3.43
CA GLY A 18 -9.66 1.99 -3.89
C GLY A 18 -9.88 3.39 -4.44
N GLU A 19 -9.34 4.37 -3.75
CA GLU A 19 -9.47 5.74 -4.23
C GLU A 19 -8.73 5.92 -5.55
N LEU A 20 -7.56 5.31 -5.66
CA LEU A 20 -6.79 5.40 -6.88
C LEU A 20 -7.54 4.76 -8.04
N ASP A 21 -8.15 3.60 -7.81
CA ASP A 21 -8.93 2.94 -8.84
C ASP A 21 -10.07 3.82 -9.32
N THR A 22 -10.75 4.47 -8.39
CA THR A 22 -11.84 5.35 -8.75
C THR A 22 -11.36 6.50 -9.62
N ILE A 23 -10.22 7.07 -9.26
CA ILE A 23 -9.66 8.17 -10.04
C ILE A 23 -9.27 7.71 -11.43
N LEU A 24 -8.67 6.55 -11.53
CA LEU A 24 -8.27 6.02 -12.83
C LEU A 24 -9.48 5.77 -13.71
N ASP A 25 -10.55 5.25 -13.11
CA ASP A 25 -11.78 5.05 -13.86
C ASP A 25 -12.31 6.36 -14.40
N GLU A 26 -12.28 7.38 -13.57
CA GLU A 26 -12.77 8.70 -14.01
C GLU A 26 -11.94 9.25 -15.16
N ILE A 27 -10.63 9.08 -15.06
CA ILE A 27 -9.75 9.55 -16.10
C ILE A 27 -9.99 8.76 -17.40
N GLU A 28 -10.17 7.47 -17.26
CA GLU A 28 -10.39 6.62 -18.43
C GLU A 28 -11.71 6.89 -19.11
N SER A 29 -12.67 7.36 -18.36
CA SER A 29 -13.98 7.65 -18.94
C SER A 29 -13.89 8.77 -19.97
N GLY A 30 -12.90 9.64 -19.82
CA GLY A 30 -12.70 10.72 -20.75
C GLY A 30 -13.72 11.83 -20.63
N GLU A 31 -14.50 11.81 -19.56
CA GLU A 31 -15.54 12.81 -19.40
C GLU A 31 -15.15 13.93 -18.44
N ILE A 32 -13.92 13.93 -18.02
CA ILE A 32 -13.42 14.93 -17.09
C ILE A 32 -12.85 16.09 -17.88
N ASP A 33 -13.18 17.33 -17.48
CA ASP A 33 -12.59 18.46 -18.18
C ASP A 33 -11.12 18.60 -17.73
N LEU A 34 -10.41 19.44 -18.45
CA LEU A 34 -8.96 19.54 -18.31
C LEU A 34 -8.53 19.92 -16.91
N ASP A 35 -9.22 20.86 -16.31
CA ASP A 35 -8.85 21.31 -14.98
C ASP A 35 -9.04 20.20 -13.97
N ALA A 36 -10.15 19.51 -14.04
CA ALA A 36 -10.41 18.41 -13.12
C ALA A 36 -9.44 17.28 -13.37
N LEU A 37 -9.06 17.06 -14.61
CA LEU A 37 -8.09 16.02 -14.93
C LEU A 37 -6.76 16.29 -14.25
N SER A 38 -6.33 17.53 -14.28
CA SER A 38 -5.07 17.90 -13.66
C SER A 38 -5.10 17.60 -12.16
N ASP A 39 -6.18 17.96 -11.50
CA ASP A 39 -6.33 17.70 -10.07
C ASP A 39 -6.35 16.21 -9.79
N LYS A 40 -7.03 15.46 -10.63
CA LYS A 40 -7.11 14.01 -10.43
C LYS A 40 -5.75 13.35 -10.59
N VAL A 41 -5.00 13.79 -11.57
CA VAL A 41 -3.66 13.24 -11.79
C VAL A 41 -2.77 13.55 -10.59
N GLU A 42 -2.89 14.75 -10.06
CA GLU A 42 -2.11 15.11 -8.89
C GLU A 42 -2.47 14.25 -7.70
N ARG A 43 -3.77 14.06 -7.51
CA ARG A 43 -4.22 13.22 -6.42
C ARG A 43 -3.76 11.78 -6.60
N ALA A 44 -3.82 11.28 -7.82
CA ALA A 44 -3.38 9.93 -8.12
C ALA A 44 -1.91 9.76 -7.82
N ALA A 45 -1.10 10.75 -8.15
CA ALA A 45 0.32 10.68 -7.87
C ALA A 45 0.57 10.61 -6.38
N THR A 46 -0.17 11.40 -5.61
CA THR A 46 -0.05 11.36 -4.16
C THR A 46 -0.42 9.99 -3.61
N LEU A 47 -1.52 9.44 -4.11
CA LEU A 47 -1.97 8.14 -3.65
C LEU A 47 -0.97 7.05 -4.00
N LEU A 48 -0.40 7.13 -5.19
CA LEU A 48 0.63 6.18 -5.58
C LEU A 48 1.81 6.23 -4.65
N GLY A 49 2.24 7.42 -4.29
CA GLY A 49 3.34 7.57 -3.37
C GLY A 49 3.04 6.95 -2.03
N LEU A 50 1.82 7.15 -1.53
CA LEU A 50 1.44 6.57 -0.26
C LEU A 50 1.36 5.05 -0.34
N CYS A 51 0.84 4.54 -1.45
CA CYS A 51 0.77 3.09 -1.63
C CYS A 51 2.16 2.49 -1.65
N ARG A 52 3.08 3.13 -2.34
CA ARG A 52 4.44 2.64 -2.41
C ARG A 52 5.10 2.62 -1.05
N LYS A 53 4.85 3.64 -0.28
CA LYS A 53 5.39 3.68 1.08
C LYS A 53 4.88 2.53 1.91
N LYS A 54 3.59 2.26 1.82
CA LYS A 54 3.02 1.18 2.59
C LYS A 54 3.54 -0.16 2.13
N LEU A 55 3.69 -0.33 0.83
CA LEU A 55 4.23 -1.57 0.31
C LEU A 55 5.67 -1.76 0.73
N ALA A 56 6.46 -0.70 0.69
CA ALA A 56 7.85 -0.79 1.10
C ALA A 56 7.96 -1.18 2.56
N ALA A 57 7.12 -0.59 3.40
CA ALA A 57 7.12 -0.93 4.81
C ALA A 57 6.74 -2.38 5.03
N THR A 58 5.77 -2.84 4.26
CA THR A 58 5.33 -4.21 4.36
C THR A 58 6.41 -5.17 3.88
N GLU A 59 7.09 -4.80 2.81
CA GLU A 59 8.17 -5.61 2.29
C GLU A 59 9.28 -5.77 3.30
N THR A 60 9.62 -4.68 3.96
CA THR A 60 10.65 -4.74 4.98
C THR A 60 10.25 -5.67 6.10
N LYS A 61 9.00 -5.58 6.50
CA LYS A 61 8.49 -6.44 7.54
C LYS A 61 8.53 -7.90 7.13
N VAL A 62 8.06 -8.18 5.94
CA VAL A 62 8.02 -9.55 5.45
C VAL A 62 9.43 -10.09 5.33
N LYS A 63 10.34 -9.28 4.84
CA LYS A 63 11.71 -9.69 4.69
C LYS A 63 12.31 -10.06 6.03
N LYS A 64 12.05 -9.23 7.03
CA LYS A 64 12.60 -9.49 8.34
C LYS A 64 12.04 -10.78 8.93
N VAL A 65 10.74 -10.98 8.81
CA VAL A 65 10.12 -12.18 9.31
C VAL A 65 10.66 -13.41 8.58
N THR A 66 10.85 -13.28 7.28
CA THR A 66 11.36 -14.36 6.47
C THR A 66 12.78 -14.71 6.87
N GLU A 67 13.58 -13.71 7.12
CA GLU A 67 14.95 -13.94 7.56
C GLU A 67 14.99 -14.64 8.90
N ASP A 68 14.15 -14.20 9.82
CA ASP A 68 14.07 -14.83 11.12
C ASP A 68 13.65 -16.28 10.96
N LEU A 69 12.70 -16.52 10.12
CA LEU A 69 12.20 -17.85 9.89
C LEU A 69 13.28 -18.73 9.26
N GLN A 70 14.02 -18.19 8.33
CA GLN A 70 15.07 -18.92 7.67
C GLN A 70 16.17 -19.31 8.66
N GLU A 71 16.48 -18.43 9.57
CA GLU A 71 17.47 -18.72 10.56
C GLU A 71 17.04 -19.90 11.42
N THR A 72 15.79 -19.90 11.81
CA THR A 72 15.25 -20.97 12.62
C THR A 72 15.31 -22.28 11.86
N ILE A 73 14.92 -22.24 10.61
CA ILE A 73 14.91 -23.44 9.78
C ILE A 73 16.32 -23.94 9.54
N SER A 74 17.25 -23.02 9.31
CA SER A 74 18.62 -23.40 9.09
C SER A 74 19.21 -24.11 10.30
N GLU A 75 18.91 -23.59 11.46
CA GLU A 75 19.40 -24.20 12.68
C GLU A 75 18.86 -25.60 12.83
N ASP A 76 17.61 -25.78 12.54
CA ASP A 76 17.01 -27.09 12.60
C ASP A 76 17.64 -28.02 11.59
N SER A 77 17.87 -27.53 10.40
CA SER A 77 18.49 -28.34 9.36
C SER A 77 19.86 -28.80 9.77
N ASP A 78 20.63 -27.91 10.34
CA ASP A 78 21.96 -28.26 10.80
C ASP A 78 21.89 -29.37 11.83
N GLY A 79 20.95 -29.27 12.71
CA GLY A 79 20.80 -30.28 13.72
C GLY A 79 20.43 -31.64 13.15
N THR A 80 19.73 -31.60 12.03
CA THR A 80 19.30 -32.83 11.41
C THR A 80 20.44 -33.55 10.73
N ASP A 81 21.31 -32.83 10.18
CA ASP A 81 22.44 -33.42 9.50
C ASP A 81 23.44 -34.04 10.46
#